data_13edcb753e9baa0562841f9fe2588c83
#
_entry.id   13edcb753e9baa0562841f9fe2588c83
#
_cell.length_a   1.000
_cell.length_b   1.000
_cell.length_c   1.000
_cell.angle_alpha   90.00
_cell.angle_beta   90.00
_cell.angle_gamma   90.00
#
_symmetry.space_group_name_H-M   'P 1'
#
loop_
_entity.id
_entity.type
_entity.pdbx_description
1 polymer ?
#
loop_
_entity_poly.entity_id
_entity_poly.type
_entity_poly.pdbx_seq_one_letter_code
_entity_poly.pdbx_strand_id
1 'polypeptide(L)'
;MCIRDRYICFHYELDGVEHPDDLGQTMPFEEFYRKMTEGAATKTSQVNSDEYYDFWKPYLEQGYDILHLTLSSGISGSINSANIAREDLEEEFPDRKLYVVDSLGASSGYGLIMDTLAGMRDEGKSIDELHDWIEQHKLDLNHWFFSTDLTFYIRGGRISKTAGTVGTILGICPLLNMDDEGRLIPRSKVRGKKKVIQEIVKRMEENAQDGLDYSGKCYICLLYTSDA
;
A
#
# COMPACT_ATOMS: atom_id res chain seq x y z
N MET A 1 -6.50 -18.44 -13.77
CA MET A 1 -5.21 -18.49 -13.06
C MET A 1 -5.23 -17.45 -11.98
N CYS A 2 -4.84 -17.76 -10.76
CA CYS A 2 -4.97 -16.83 -9.63
C CYS A 2 -3.87 -15.78 -9.68
N ILE A 3 -4.23 -14.50 -9.75
CA ILE A 3 -3.28 -13.37 -9.82
C ILE A 3 -2.78 -12.96 -8.42
N ARG A 4 -3.27 -13.57 -7.33
CA ARG A 4 -2.82 -13.29 -5.95
C ARG A 4 -1.36 -13.60 -5.68
N ASP A 5 -0.73 -14.39 -6.54
CA ASP A 5 0.64 -14.85 -6.44
C ASP A 5 1.62 -14.09 -7.34
N ARG A 6 1.13 -13.04 -8.01
CA ARG A 6 1.92 -12.22 -8.93
C ARG A 6 2.11 -10.83 -8.35
N TYR A 7 3.34 -10.54 -7.98
CA TYR A 7 3.76 -9.23 -7.51
C TYR A 7 5.10 -8.86 -8.14
N ILE A 8 5.31 -7.56 -8.29
CA ILE A 8 6.59 -6.99 -8.67
C ILE A 8 7.16 -6.27 -7.45
N CYS A 9 8.42 -6.53 -7.14
CA CYS A 9 9.07 -6.00 -5.96
C CYS A 9 9.40 -4.52 -6.12
N PHE A 10 9.16 -3.73 -5.07
CA PHE A 10 9.87 -2.47 -4.88
C PHE A 10 11.35 -2.77 -4.56
N HIS A 11 12.16 -1.71 -4.52
CA HIS A 11 13.54 -1.83 -4.09
C HIS A 11 13.79 -0.96 -2.85
N TYR A 12 14.80 -1.31 -2.10
CA TYR A 12 15.33 -0.47 -1.04
C TYR A 12 16.85 -0.46 -1.10
N GLU A 13 17.41 0.68 -0.75
CA GLU A 13 18.84 0.87 -0.57
C GLU A 13 19.16 0.80 0.93
N LEU A 14 20.19 0.06 1.28
CA LEU A 14 20.72 -0.05 2.62
C LEU A 14 22.23 0.24 2.56
N ASP A 15 22.65 1.36 3.15
CA ASP A 15 24.05 1.83 3.12
C ASP A 15 24.65 1.89 1.71
N GLY A 16 23.86 2.31 0.71
CA GLY A 16 24.28 2.45 -0.67
C GLY A 16 24.21 1.17 -1.50
N VAL A 17 23.71 0.07 -0.94
CA VAL A 17 23.49 -1.18 -1.66
C VAL A 17 21.99 -1.37 -1.90
N GLU A 18 21.61 -1.57 -3.18
CA GLU A 18 20.22 -1.84 -3.55
C GLU A 18 19.85 -3.30 -3.33
N HIS A 19 18.65 -3.51 -2.83
CA HIS A 19 18.05 -4.82 -2.58
C HIS A 19 16.60 -4.84 -3.07
N PRO A 20 16.09 -5.98 -3.55
CA PRO A 20 14.65 -6.14 -3.81
C PRO A 20 13.89 -6.26 -2.48
N ASP A 21 12.70 -5.68 -2.41
CA ASP A 21 11.74 -5.93 -1.32
C ASP A 21 10.94 -7.20 -1.62
N ASP A 22 11.61 -8.33 -1.50
CA ASP A 22 11.13 -9.67 -1.87
C ASP A 22 10.48 -10.43 -0.69
N LEU A 23 9.87 -9.71 0.23
CA LEU A 23 9.23 -10.25 1.43
C LEU A 23 10.21 -11.00 2.37
N GLY A 24 11.45 -10.52 2.43
CA GLY A 24 12.46 -11.03 3.35
C GLY A 24 13.21 -12.27 2.86
N GLN A 25 13.10 -12.62 1.57
CA GLN A 25 13.83 -13.78 1.01
C GLN A 25 15.33 -13.48 0.86
N THR A 26 15.68 -12.31 0.33
CA THR A 26 17.08 -11.89 0.18
C THR A 26 17.66 -11.37 1.50
N MET A 27 16.88 -10.60 2.26
CA MET A 27 17.26 -10.10 3.57
C MET A 27 16.14 -10.33 4.58
N PRO A 28 16.33 -11.15 5.62
CA PRO A 28 15.33 -11.34 6.68
C PRO A 28 14.93 -10.04 7.35
N PHE A 29 13.64 -9.87 7.65
CA PHE A 29 13.11 -8.65 8.28
C PHE A 29 13.84 -8.29 9.57
N GLU A 30 14.15 -9.26 10.42
CA GLU A 30 14.89 -9.04 11.66
C GLU A 30 16.26 -8.42 11.40
N GLU A 31 16.98 -8.86 10.37
CA GLU A 31 18.27 -8.30 10.00
C GLU A 31 18.14 -6.88 9.47
N PHE A 32 17.15 -6.62 8.61
CA PHE A 32 16.86 -5.29 8.09
C PHE A 32 16.57 -4.30 9.22
N TYR A 33 15.65 -4.62 10.12
CA TYR A 33 15.29 -3.74 11.23
C TYR A 33 16.44 -3.58 12.25
N ARG A 34 17.24 -4.60 12.48
CA ARG A 34 18.45 -4.51 13.32
C ARG A 34 19.41 -3.48 12.75
N LYS A 35 19.74 -3.57 11.45
CA LYS A 35 20.61 -2.60 10.76
C LYS A 35 20.07 -1.17 10.84
N MET A 36 18.76 -0.98 10.64
CA MET A 36 18.11 0.32 10.81
C MET A 36 18.27 0.87 12.23
N THR A 37 18.14 0.03 13.25
CA THR A 37 18.30 0.41 14.66
C THR A 37 19.76 0.78 14.95
N GLU A 38 20.72 0.11 14.31
CA GLU A 38 22.15 0.39 14.38
C GLU A 38 22.56 1.66 13.61
N GLY A 39 21.61 2.28 12.89
CA GLY A 39 21.81 3.57 12.23
C GLY A 39 22.06 3.50 10.72
N ALA A 40 21.85 2.34 10.10
CA ALA A 40 21.98 2.19 8.64
C ALA A 40 21.10 3.20 7.89
N ALA A 41 21.65 3.77 6.83
CA ALA A 41 20.92 4.66 5.95
C ALA A 41 19.99 3.84 5.03
N THR A 42 18.68 4.11 5.09
CA THR A 42 17.71 3.41 4.26
C THR A 42 16.95 4.38 3.37
N LYS A 43 16.73 3.96 2.13
CA LYS A 43 15.92 4.67 1.13
C LYS A 43 15.14 3.64 0.32
N THR A 44 13.92 3.95 -0.07
CA THR A 44 13.12 3.11 -0.96
C THR A 44 13.11 3.67 -2.37
N SER A 45 13.09 2.80 -3.38
CA SER A 45 12.83 3.14 -4.77
C SER A 45 11.62 2.37 -5.28
N GLN A 46 10.90 3.00 -6.19
CA GLN A 46 9.75 2.39 -6.85
C GLN A 46 10.20 1.50 -8.01
N VAL A 47 9.31 0.65 -8.47
CA VAL A 47 9.44 -0.08 -9.74
C VAL A 47 9.50 0.93 -10.88
N ASN A 48 10.43 0.78 -11.81
CA ASN A 48 10.55 1.61 -13.01
C ASN A 48 9.69 1.09 -14.18
N SER A 49 9.62 1.85 -15.28
CA SER A 49 8.80 1.50 -16.44
C SER A 49 9.27 0.22 -17.14
N ASP A 50 10.58 0.03 -17.27
CA ASP A 50 11.13 -1.15 -17.94
C ASP A 50 10.81 -2.43 -17.17
N GLU A 51 10.89 -2.37 -15.82
CA GLU A 51 10.52 -3.50 -14.97
C GLU A 51 9.04 -3.84 -15.05
N TYR A 52 8.14 -2.85 -15.14
CA TYR A 52 6.71 -3.10 -15.38
C TYR A 52 6.48 -3.70 -16.76
N TYR A 53 7.13 -3.19 -17.79
CA TYR A 53 7.03 -3.70 -19.14
C TYR A 53 7.46 -5.18 -19.20
N ASP A 54 8.65 -5.49 -18.69
CA ASP A 54 9.19 -6.86 -18.67
C ASP A 54 8.32 -7.81 -17.84
N PHE A 55 7.70 -7.31 -16.77
CA PHE A 55 6.82 -8.11 -15.92
C PHE A 55 5.47 -8.43 -16.58
N TRP A 56 4.88 -7.48 -17.32
CA TRP A 56 3.55 -7.68 -17.91
C TRP A 56 3.57 -8.34 -19.28
N LYS A 57 4.57 -8.05 -20.10
CA LYS A 57 4.66 -8.54 -21.48
C LYS A 57 4.44 -10.06 -21.63
N PRO A 58 5.08 -10.94 -20.84
CA PRO A 58 4.88 -12.39 -20.96
C PRO A 58 3.44 -12.85 -20.72
N TYR A 59 2.65 -12.11 -19.96
CA TYR A 59 1.23 -12.43 -19.73
C TYR A 59 0.37 -11.98 -20.92
N LEU A 60 0.63 -10.82 -21.48
CA LEU A 60 -0.06 -10.32 -22.67
C LEU A 60 0.20 -11.20 -23.87
N GLU A 61 1.45 -11.67 -24.06
CA GLU A 61 1.83 -12.65 -25.08
C GLU A 61 1.08 -13.98 -24.95
N GLN A 62 0.75 -14.39 -23.73
CA GLN A 62 -0.05 -15.57 -23.44
C GLN A 62 -1.56 -15.33 -23.60
N GLY A 63 -1.98 -14.13 -23.97
CA GLY A 63 -3.37 -13.76 -24.19
C GLY A 63 -4.14 -13.39 -22.92
N TYR A 64 -3.47 -13.12 -21.79
CA TYR A 64 -4.13 -12.61 -20.59
C TYR A 64 -4.37 -11.11 -20.68
N ASP A 65 -5.48 -10.68 -20.09
CA ASP A 65 -5.72 -9.29 -19.74
C ASP A 65 -5.22 -9.03 -18.33
N ILE A 66 -4.80 -7.79 -18.03
CA ILE A 66 -4.16 -7.44 -16.76
C ILE A 66 -4.91 -6.28 -16.10
N LEU A 67 -5.24 -6.44 -14.83
CA LEU A 67 -5.60 -5.34 -13.94
C LEU A 67 -4.52 -5.22 -12.88
N HIS A 68 -3.74 -4.16 -12.94
CA HIS A 68 -2.68 -3.85 -12.00
C HIS A 68 -3.13 -2.78 -11.01
N LEU A 69 -3.00 -3.08 -9.73
CA LEU A 69 -3.27 -2.13 -8.66
C LEU A 69 -1.93 -1.57 -8.15
N THR A 70 -1.78 -0.24 -8.17
CA THR A 70 -0.57 0.42 -7.64
C THR A 70 -0.76 0.86 -6.21
N LEU A 71 0.35 1.00 -5.48
CA LEU A 71 0.37 1.76 -4.24
C LEU A 71 -0.09 3.18 -4.51
N SER A 72 -0.76 3.81 -3.54
CA SER A 72 -1.30 5.16 -3.66
C SER A 72 -0.31 6.17 -4.27
N SER A 73 -0.78 6.94 -5.24
CA SER A 73 -0.05 8.07 -5.84
C SER A 73 0.29 9.16 -4.83
N GLY A 74 -0.47 9.26 -3.74
CA GLY A 74 -0.21 10.21 -2.66
C GLY A 74 1.06 9.93 -1.85
N ILE A 75 1.65 8.73 -1.99
CA ILE A 75 2.84 8.30 -1.25
C ILE A 75 3.93 7.62 -2.11
N SER A 76 3.64 7.33 -3.37
CA SER A 76 4.57 6.71 -4.32
C SER A 76 4.33 7.19 -5.75
N GLY A 77 5.37 7.32 -6.53
CA GLY A 77 5.28 7.62 -7.97
C GLY A 77 5.10 6.37 -8.86
N SER A 78 4.91 5.18 -8.30
CA SER A 78 4.86 3.91 -9.05
C SER A 78 3.80 3.89 -10.15
N ILE A 79 2.67 4.57 -9.96
CA ILE A 79 1.63 4.69 -10.98
C ILE A 79 2.13 5.37 -12.26
N ASN A 80 3.03 6.34 -12.16
CA ASN A 80 3.56 7.03 -13.35
C ASN A 80 4.43 6.07 -14.17
N SER A 81 5.31 5.30 -13.53
CA SER A 81 6.12 4.28 -14.20
C SER A 81 5.25 3.19 -14.82
N ALA A 82 4.21 2.76 -14.09
CA ALA A 82 3.25 1.76 -14.57
C ALA A 82 2.48 2.26 -15.81
N ASN A 83 2.04 3.52 -15.82
CA ASN A 83 1.33 4.09 -16.98
C ASN A 83 2.23 4.22 -18.22
N ILE A 84 3.52 4.56 -18.07
CA ILE A 84 4.46 4.58 -19.19
C ILE A 84 4.57 3.18 -19.82
N ALA A 85 4.81 2.15 -19.00
CA ALA A 85 4.88 0.77 -19.48
C ALA A 85 3.56 0.29 -20.11
N ARG A 86 2.42 0.75 -19.57
CA ARG A 86 1.11 0.43 -20.14
C ARG A 86 0.95 1.01 -21.53
N GLU A 87 1.30 2.29 -21.75
CA GLU A 87 1.19 2.95 -23.05
C GLU A 87 2.00 2.19 -24.11
N ASP A 88 3.25 1.82 -23.81
CA ASP A 88 4.10 1.04 -24.73
C ASP A 88 3.48 -0.35 -25.03
N LEU A 89 2.94 -1.04 -24.03
CA LEU A 89 2.34 -2.37 -24.21
C LEU A 89 0.98 -2.34 -24.90
N GLU A 90 0.18 -1.29 -24.74
CA GLU A 90 -1.09 -1.10 -25.46
C GLU A 90 -0.85 -0.93 -26.97
N GLU A 91 0.25 -0.31 -27.38
CA GLU A 91 0.64 -0.21 -28.79
C GLU A 91 1.05 -1.59 -29.35
N GLU A 92 1.77 -2.39 -28.56
CA GLU A 92 2.23 -3.72 -28.98
C GLU A 92 1.12 -4.79 -28.94
N PHE A 93 0.17 -4.68 -28.00
CA PHE A 93 -0.92 -5.64 -27.76
C PHE A 93 -2.31 -5.00 -27.81
N PRO A 94 -2.74 -4.41 -28.95
CA PRO A 94 -3.98 -3.62 -29.02
C PRO A 94 -5.26 -4.44 -28.76
N ASP A 95 -5.19 -5.77 -28.83
CA ASP A 95 -6.31 -6.67 -28.55
C ASP A 95 -6.36 -7.12 -27.07
N ARG A 96 -5.44 -6.64 -26.25
CA ARG A 96 -5.39 -6.96 -24.81
C ARG A 96 -5.81 -5.78 -23.97
N LYS A 97 -6.34 -6.07 -22.78
CA LYS A 97 -6.70 -5.04 -21.81
C LYS A 97 -5.64 -4.98 -20.71
N LEU A 98 -5.12 -3.80 -20.49
CA LEU A 98 -4.15 -3.53 -19.43
C LEU A 98 -4.61 -2.32 -18.61
N TYR A 99 -5.27 -2.57 -17.48
CA TYR A 99 -5.71 -1.53 -16.57
C TYR A 99 -4.69 -1.29 -15.46
N VAL A 100 -4.31 -0.03 -15.27
CA VAL A 100 -3.47 0.43 -14.16
C VAL A 100 -4.31 1.33 -13.26
N VAL A 101 -4.54 0.90 -12.03
CA VAL A 101 -5.43 1.57 -11.08
C VAL A 101 -4.63 2.10 -9.90
N ASP A 102 -4.80 3.39 -9.59
CA ASP A 102 -4.36 3.97 -8.33
C ASP A 102 -5.28 3.50 -7.21
N SER A 103 -4.74 2.73 -6.28
CA SER A 103 -5.53 2.23 -5.15
C SER A 103 -5.93 3.31 -4.14
N LEU A 104 -5.27 4.47 -4.16
CA LEU A 104 -5.33 5.48 -3.09
C LEU A 104 -5.16 4.86 -1.70
N GLY A 105 -4.51 3.70 -1.63
CA GLY A 105 -4.37 2.85 -0.46
C GLY A 105 -2.95 2.34 -0.25
N ALA A 106 -2.73 1.75 0.92
CA ALA A 106 -1.47 1.12 1.31
C ALA A 106 -1.68 -0.04 2.27
N SER A 107 -0.63 -0.86 2.47
CA SER A 107 -0.57 -1.92 3.48
C SER A 107 -1.78 -2.85 3.47
N SER A 108 -2.39 -3.12 4.62
CA SER A 108 -3.54 -4.03 4.76
C SER A 108 -4.78 -3.55 3.99
N GLY A 109 -4.99 -2.25 3.84
CA GLY A 109 -6.09 -1.71 3.04
C GLY A 109 -5.91 -2.01 1.54
N TYR A 110 -4.71 -1.81 1.01
CA TYR A 110 -4.36 -2.26 -0.34
C TYR A 110 -4.60 -3.78 -0.51
N GLY A 111 -4.20 -4.58 0.48
CA GLY A 111 -4.44 -6.02 0.50
C GLY A 111 -5.94 -6.38 0.51
N LEU A 112 -6.78 -5.62 1.21
CA LEU A 112 -8.22 -5.83 1.24
C LEU A 112 -8.88 -5.56 -0.13
N ILE A 113 -8.45 -4.51 -0.84
CA ILE A 113 -8.89 -4.24 -2.21
C ILE A 113 -8.51 -5.42 -3.12
N MET A 114 -7.25 -5.87 -3.08
CA MET A 114 -6.78 -7.00 -3.88
C MET A 114 -7.56 -8.28 -3.59
N ASP A 115 -7.86 -8.56 -2.32
CA ASP A 115 -8.66 -9.73 -1.94
C ASP A 115 -10.10 -9.65 -2.46
N THR A 116 -10.70 -8.46 -2.42
CA THR A 116 -12.04 -8.22 -2.93
C THR A 116 -12.10 -8.43 -4.45
N LEU A 117 -11.19 -7.80 -5.20
CA LEU A 117 -11.11 -7.96 -6.66
C LEU A 117 -10.86 -9.41 -7.07
N ALA A 118 -10.00 -10.12 -6.33
CA ALA A 118 -9.75 -11.53 -6.58
C ALA A 118 -11.00 -12.40 -6.34
N GLY A 119 -11.77 -12.10 -5.29
CA GLY A 119 -13.05 -12.77 -5.04
C GLY A 119 -14.05 -12.56 -6.17
N MET A 120 -14.24 -11.31 -6.59
CA MET A 120 -15.13 -10.96 -7.70
C MET A 120 -14.73 -11.67 -9.01
N ARG A 121 -13.42 -11.75 -9.30
CA ARG A 121 -12.91 -12.51 -10.45
C ARG A 121 -13.26 -14.00 -10.32
N ASP A 122 -13.08 -14.57 -9.14
CA ASP A 122 -13.37 -15.99 -8.89
C ASP A 122 -14.88 -16.29 -8.99
N GLU A 123 -15.72 -15.28 -8.79
CA GLU A 123 -17.18 -15.30 -9.06
C GLU A 123 -17.53 -15.11 -10.54
N GLY A 124 -16.53 -14.91 -11.41
CA GLY A 124 -16.71 -14.82 -12.87
C GLY A 124 -16.91 -13.41 -13.42
N LYS A 125 -16.63 -12.37 -12.63
CA LYS A 125 -16.64 -10.99 -13.12
C LYS A 125 -15.56 -10.76 -14.17
N SER A 126 -15.90 -10.00 -15.21
CA SER A 126 -14.98 -9.59 -16.27
C SER A 126 -13.98 -8.55 -15.74
N ILE A 127 -12.85 -8.39 -16.44
CA ILE A 127 -11.85 -7.38 -16.10
C ILE A 127 -12.42 -5.96 -16.12
N ASP A 128 -13.37 -5.67 -17.02
CA ASP A 128 -14.03 -4.36 -17.09
C ASP A 128 -14.89 -4.12 -15.85
N GLU A 129 -15.68 -5.13 -15.42
CA GLU A 129 -16.47 -5.04 -14.19
C GLU A 129 -15.59 -4.86 -12.96
N LEU A 130 -14.42 -5.49 -12.91
CA LEU A 130 -13.44 -5.30 -11.81
C LEU A 130 -12.86 -3.88 -11.81
N HIS A 131 -12.49 -3.38 -12.99
CA HIS A 131 -11.97 -2.03 -13.16
C HIS A 131 -13.02 -0.98 -12.76
N ASP A 132 -14.23 -1.10 -13.27
CA ASP A 132 -15.31 -0.17 -12.96
C ASP A 132 -15.66 -0.18 -11.47
N TRP A 133 -15.68 -1.37 -10.88
CA TRP A 133 -15.94 -1.52 -9.45
C TRP A 133 -14.87 -0.81 -8.61
N ILE A 134 -13.59 -1.04 -8.85
CA ILE A 134 -12.53 -0.44 -8.04
C ILE A 134 -12.49 1.08 -8.20
N GLU A 135 -12.71 1.61 -9.41
CA GLU A 135 -12.74 3.06 -9.62
C GLU A 135 -13.90 3.73 -8.85
N GLN A 136 -15.01 3.04 -8.65
CA GLN A 136 -16.17 3.55 -7.90
C GLN A 136 -16.01 3.39 -6.38
N HIS A 137 -15.28 2.36 -5.91
CA HIS A 137 -15.30 1.93 -4.50
C HIS A 137 -13.99 2.09 -3.75
N LYS A 138 -12.89 2.48 -4.41
CA LYS A 138 -11.58 2.60 -3.74
C LYS A 138 -11.56 3.59 -2.58
N LEU A 139 -12.44 4.60 -2.58
CA LEU A 139 -12.57 5.56 -1.48
C LEU A 139 -13.53 5.11 -0.36
N ASP A 140 -14.29 4.03 -0.56
CA ASP A 140 -15.14 3.46 0.50
C ASP A 140 -14.30 2.76 1.57
N LEU A 141 -13.04 2.45 1.26
CA LEU A 141 -12.12 1.80 2.18
C LEU A 141 -11.49 2.78 3.17
N ASN A 142 -11.74 2.55 4.44
CA ASN A 142 -11.20 3.38 5.51
C ASN A 142 -9.85 2.85 6.01
N HIS A 143 -8.79 3.62 5.81
CA HIS A 143 -7.43 3.31 6.26
C HIS A 143 -7.11 4.08 7.55
N TRP A 144 -7.07 3.41 8.69
CA TRP A 144 -6.69 4.00 9.97
C TRP A 144 -5.49 3.27 10.56
N PHE A 145 -4.53 4.03 11.06
CA PHE A 145 -3.35 3.47 11.69
C PHE A 145 -2.76 4.42 12.73
N PHE A 146 -1.90 3.90 13.58
CA PHE A 146 -1.10 4.72 14.49
C PHE A 146 0.35 4.26 14.48
N SER A 147 1.23 5.14 14.91
CA SER A 147 2.63 4.82 15.17
C SER A 147 3.05 5.41 16.51
N THR A 148 4.05 4.84 17.14
CA THR A 148 4.72 5.41 18.32
C THR A 148 5.85 6.36 17.93
N ASP A 149 6.33 6.26 16.68
CA ASP A 149 7.39 7.10 16.11
C ASP A 149 7.10 7.40 14.64
N LEU A 150 7.16 8.67 14.25
CA LEU A 150 6.98 9.13 12.87
C LEU A 150 8.30 9.41 12.15
N THR A 151 9.44 9.13 12.76
CA THR A 151 10.76 9.47 12.23
C THR A 151 10.97 8.93 10.80
N PHE A 152 10.62 7.66 10.55
CA PHE A 152 10.80 7.05 9.23
C PHE A 152 9.81 7.57 8.19
N TYR A 153 8.59 7.90 8.59
CA TYR A 153 7.60 8.55 7.69
C TYR A 153 8.07 9.93 7.24
N ILE A 154 8.71 10.69 8.14
CA ILE A 154 9.26 12.02 7.85
C ILE A 154 10.53 11.88 6.99
N ARG A 155 11.43 10.96 7.33
CA ARG A 155 12.65 10.69 6.54
C ARG A 155 12.30 10.25 5.13
N GLY A 156 11.30 9.40 4.98
CA GLY A 156 10.77 8.96 3.70
C GLY A 156 9.99 10.04 2.93
N GLY A 157 9.68 11.18 3.54
CA GLY A 157 8.91 12.26 2.91
C GLY A 157 7.40 12.00 2.76
N ARG A 158 6.85 10.95 3.37
CA ARG A 158 5.42 10.62 3.32
C ARG A 158 4.59 11.40 4.32
N ILE A 159 5.24 11.99 5.34
CA ILE A 159 4.63 12.94 6.28
C ILE A 159 5.53 14.17 6.33
N SER A 160 4.95 15.37 6.25
CA SER A 160 5.72 16.60 6.33
C SER A 160 6.36 16.81 7.70
N LYS A 161 7.51 17.47 7.74
CA LYS A 161 8.21 17.79 9.01
C LYS A 161 7.32 18.57 9.99
N THR A 162 6.49 19.46 9.49
CA THR A 162 5.56 20.25 10.31
C THR A 162 4.43 19.40 10.89
N ALA A 163 3.90 18.45 10.15
CA ALA A 163 2.90 17.49 10.64
C ALA A 163 3.52 16.47 11.61
N GLY A 164 4.81 16.12 11.40
CA GLY A 164 5.54 15.13 12.20
C GLY A 164 6.18 15.65 13.49
N THR A 165 6.27 16.97 13.71
CA THR A 165 6.76 17.56 15.00
C THR A 165 5.96 17.12 16.21
N VAL A 166 4.86 16.45 15.98
CA VAL A 166 3.96 15.89 16.98
C VAL A 166 4.42 14.54 17.55
N GLY A 167 5.23 13.79 16.78
CA GLY A 167 5.56 12.39 17.08
C GLY A 167 6.69 12.17 18.08
N THR A 168 7.42 13.23 18.49
CA THR A 168 8.58 13.10 19.39
C THR A 168 8.26 13.30 20.87
N ILE A 169 6.99 13.51 21.22
CA ILE A 169 6.60 13.65 22.63
C ILE A 169 6.39 12.26 23.23
N LEU A 170 7.17 11.93 24.23
CA LEU A 170 7.12 10.65 24.93
C LEU A 170 5.69 10.24 25.31
N GLY A 171 5.27 9.04 24.86
CA GLY A 171 3.97 8.48 25.16
C GLY A 171 2.79 9.02 24.32
N ILE A 172 3.05 9.84 23.29
CA ILE A 172 2.03 10.22 22.31
C ILE A 172 2.06 9.23 21.13
N CYS A 173 0.89 8.73 20.80
CA CYS A 173 0.67 7.90 19.60
C CYS A 173 -0.17 8.72 18.61
N PRO A 174 0.41 9.28 17.56
CA PRO A 174 -0.37 9.90 16.49
C PRO A 174 -1.31 8.90 15.86
N LEU A 175 -2.57 9.26 15.74
CA LEU A 175 -3.56 8.55 14.95
C LEU A 175 -3.62 9.19 13.58
N LEU A 176 -3.49 8.38 12.55
CA LEU A 176 -3.43 8.81 11.16
C LEU A 176 -4.48 8.05 10.33
N ASN A 177 -4.83 8.64 9.19
CA ASN A 177 -5.52 7.92 8.13
C ASN A 177 -4.93 8.29 6.77
N MET A 178 -5.46 7.68 5.71
CA MET A 178 -5.28 8.17 4.35
C MET A 178 -6.46 9.09 3.99
N ASP A 179 -6.17 10.21 3.31
CA ASP A 179 -7.20 11.07 2.75
C ASP A 179 -7.65 10.58 1.36
N ASP A 180 -8.62 11.28 0.77
CA ASP A 180 -9.19 10.93 -0.54
C ASP A 180 -8.19 11.09 -1.70
N GLU A 181 -7.04 11.73 -1.46
CA GLU A 181 -5.91 11.83 -2.39
C GLU A 181 -4.80 10.81 -2.07
N GLY A 182 -5.09 9.85 -1.17
CA GLY A 182 -4.20 8.77 -0.80
C GLY A 182 -2.94 9.20 -0.03
N ARG A 183 -2.98 10.33 0.66
CA ARG A 183 -1.88 10.86 1.49
C ARG A 183 -2.04 10.48 2.96
N LEU A 184 -0.92 10.32 3.66
CA LEU A 184 -0.93 10.03 5.09
C LEU A 184 -1.16 11.30 5.89
N ILE A 185 -2.30 11.39 6.58
CA ILE A 185 -2.71 12.58 7.33
C ILE A 185 -2.81 12.28 8.82
N PRO A 186 -2.02 12.98 9.69
CA PRO A 186 -2.23 12.96 11.12
C PRO A 186 -3.57 13.61 11.51
N ARG A 187 -4.43 12.86 12.20
CA ARG A 187 -5.77 13.31 12.60
C ARG A 187 -5.87 13.71 14.07
N SER A 188 -5.21 12.97 14.94
CA SER A 188 -5.21 13.28 16.37
C SER A 188 -3.96 12.80 17.09
N LYS A 189 -3.74 13.35 18.30
CA LYS A 189 -2.66 13.02 19.22
C LYS A 189 -3.26 12.27 20.39
N VAL A 190 -2.99 10.99 20.49
CA VAL A 190 -3.54 10.17 21.57
C VAL A 190 -2.43 9.76 22.54
N ARG A 191 -2.66 9.91 23.83
CA ARG A 191 -1.67 9.54 24.85
C ARG A 191 -1.84 8.06 25.23
N GLY A 192 -0.85 7.25 24.85
CA GLY A 192 -0.74 5.82 25.22
C GLY A 192 -1.37 4.87 24.22
N LYS A 193 -0.70 3.72 24.01
CA LYS A 193 -1.09 2.66 23.04
C LYS A 193 -2.55 2.18 23.27
N LYS A 194 -2.94 1.92 24.52
CA LYS A 194 -4.31 1.42 24.83
C LYS A 194 -5.40 2.38 24.36
N LYS A 195 -5.20 3.68 24.55
CA LYS A 195 -6.20 4.68 24.17
C LYS A 195 -6.27 4.87 22.66
N VAL A 196 -5.14 4.82 21.94
CA VAL A 196 -5.18 4.98 20.47
C VAL A 196 -5.82 3.76 19.80
N ILE A 197 -5.65 2.56 20.35
CA ILE A 197 -6.37 1.37 19.88
C ILE A 197 -7.88 1.54 20.07
N GLN A 198 -8.33 2.03 21.22
CA GLN A 198 -9.75 2.33 21.44
C GLN A 198 -10.27 3.38 20.46
N GLU A 199 -9.47 4.39 20.16
CA GLU A 199 -9.84 5.42 19.19
C GLU A 199 -9.94 4.86 17.75
N ILE A 200 -9.06 3.92 17.35
CA ILE A 200 -9.19 3.24 16.05
C ILE A 200 -10.48 2.43 15.99
N VAL A 201 -10.81 1.66 17.01
CA VAL A 201 -12.07 0.90 17.06
C VAL A 201 -13.26 1.84 16.93
N LYS A 202 -13.25 2.96 17.65
CA LYS A 202 -14.29 3.99 17.53
C LYS A 202 -14.41 4.54 16.09
N ARG A 203 -13.28 4.80 15.41
CA ARG A 203 -13.30 5.23 14.01
C ARG A 203 -13.89 4.16 13.10
N MET A 204 -13.62 2.88 13.36
CA MET A 204 -14.24 1.78 12.63
C MET A 204 -15.76 1.79 12.84
N GLU A 205 -16.24 1.89 14.07
CA GLU A 205 -17.68 1.95 14.38
C GLU A 205 -18.38 3.16 13.72
N GLU A 206 -17.71 4.31 13.67
CA GLU A 206 -18.24 5.55 13.08
C GLU A 206 -18.29 5.51 11.54
N ASN A 207 -17.42 4.76 10.89
CA ASN A 207 -17.27 4.77 9.42
C ASN A 207 -17.69 3.46 8.76
N ALA A 208 -17.90 2.38 9.52
CA ALA A 208 -18.36 1.13 8.94
C ALA A 208 -19.75 1.29 8.32
N GLN A 209 -19.94 0.71 7.16
CA GLN A 209 -21.24 0.57 6.53
C GLN A 209 -22.21 -0.04 7.52
N ASP A 210 -23.26 0.13 7.86
CA ASP A 210 -24.15 -0.47 8.88
C ASP A 210 -23.67 -0.33 10.35
N GLY A 211 -22.66 0.49 10.62
CA GLY A 211 -22.18 0.78 11.97
C GLY A 211 -21.76 -0.48 12.74
N LEU A 212 -22.38 -0.74 13.90
CA LEU A 212 -22.08 -1.92 14.74
C LEU A 212 -22.54 -3.25 14.14
N ASP A 213 -23.43 -3.22 13.17
CA ASP A 213 -23.93 -4.41 12.46
C ASP A 213 -23.06 -4.79 11.26
N TYR A 214 -21.95 -4.09 11.03
CA TYR A 214 -21.02 -4.37 9.94
C TYR A 214 -20.52 -5.82 9.99
N SER A 215 -20.76 -6.55 8.92
CA SER A 215 -20.37 -7.97 8.76
C SER A 215 -19.35 -8.21 7.65
N GLY A 216 -18.81 -7.14 7.05
CA GLY A 216 -17.83 -7.20 6.00
C GLY A 216 -16.40 -7.52 6.50
N LYS A 217 -15.45 -7.50 5.58
CA LYS A 217 -14.03 -7.79 5.88
C LYS A 217 -13.34 -6.61 6.56
N CYS A 218 -12.50 -6.91 7.55
CA CYS A 218 -11.58 -5.96 8.16
C CYS A 218 -10.18 -6.56 8.17
N TYR A 219 -9.18 -5.82 7.68
CA TYR A 219 -7.79 -6.26 7.67
C TYR A 219 -7.00 -5.48 8.71
N ILE A 220 -6.32 -6.23 9.60
CA ILE A 220 -5.46 -5.67 10.64
C ILE A 220 -4.02 -6.05 10.32
N CYS A 221 -3.16 -5.05 10.14
CA CYS A 221 -1.73 -5.24 9.98
C CYS A 221 -1.01 -4.79 11.27
N LEU A 222 -0.25 -5.69 11.87
CA LEU A 222 0.58 -5.42 13.03
C LEU A 222 2.05 -5.49 12.59
N LEU A 223 2.74 -4.36 12.67
CA LEU A 223 4.20 -4.34 12.52
C LEU A 223 4.81 -4.59 13.90
N TYR A 224 5.49 -5.73 14.04
CA TYR A 224 6.25 -6.06 15.24
C TYR A 224 7.55 -5.26 15.20
N THR A 225 7.59 -4.17 15.96
CA THR A 225 8.86 -3.54 16.34
C THR A 225 9.31 -4.11 17.67
N SER A 226 10.60 -4.06 17.97
CA SER A 226 11.22 -4.59 19.21
C SER A 226 10.59 -4.07 20.51
N ASP A 227 9.63 -3.16 20.44
CA ASP A 227 8.93 -2.55 21.57
C ASP A 227 7.47 -3.03 21.72
N ALA A 228 7.08 -4.14 21.08
CA ALA A 228 5.75 -4.74 21.20
C ALA A 228 5.68 -5.72 22.34
#